data_91df01c74fc789b81526a6ab45d27321
#
_entry.id   91df01c74fc789b81526a6ab45d27321
#
_cell.length_a   1.000
_cell.length_b   1.000
_cell.length_c   1.000
_cell.angle_alpha   90.00
_cell.angle_beta   90.00
_cell.angle_gamma   90.00
#
_symmetry.space_group_name_H-M   'P 1'
#
loop_
_entity.id
_entity.type
_entity.pdbx_description
1 polymer ?
#
loop_
_entity_poly.entity_id
_entity_poly.type
_entity_poly.pdbx_seq_one_letter_code
_entity_poly.pdbx_strand_id
1 'polypeptide(L)'
;MKKVALIAYPHTIATSITLPAEILTAACQQVTAGSSVSAKLSIQIVTTTNQPISSTSGLPIVPSCQLEDLTDLDLIILPSMWRNPRRIVKQNKHLLPLLRHYQQQGTLICAVGTGAYFLGAAGLLDDKPATTHWFYFANFAKTFPA
;
A
#
# COMPACT_ATOMS: atom_id res chain seq x y z
N MET A 1 -1.43 16.34 11.91
CA MET A 1 -2.08 15.01 11.79
C MET A 1 -1.46 14.30 10.60
N LYS A 2 -0.99 13.06 10.77
CA LYS A 2 -0.47 12.25 9.66
C LYS A 2 -1.59 11.41 9.07
N LYS A 3 -1.68 11.37 7.74
CA LYS A 3 -2.70 10.63 7.00
C LYS A 3 -2.06 9.46 6.25
N VAL A 4 -2.53 8.26 6.51
CA VAL A 4 -2.03 7.01 5.90
C VAL A 4 -3.17 6.31 5.18
N ALA A 5 -2.94 5.92 3.94
CA ALA A 5 -3.85 5.06 3.19
C ALA A 5 -3.26 3.66 2.98
N LEU A 6 -4.06 2.65 3.26
CA LEU A 6 -3.79 1.25 2.93
C LEU A 6 -4.70 0.86 1.76
N ILE A 7 -4.13 0.63 0.59
CA ILE A 7 -4.89 0.38 -0.64
C ILE A 7 -4.99 -1.12 -0.90
N ALA A 8 -6.12 -1.71 -0.54
CA ALA A 8 -6.37 -3.13 -0.72
C ALA A 8 -6.98 -3.45 -2.10
N TYR A 9 -6.61 -4.58 -2.64
CA TYR A 9 -7.09 -5.12 -3.91
C TYR A 9 -7.35 -6.63 -3.79
N PRO A 10 -8.11 -7.24 -4.69
CA PRO A 10 -8.37 -8.68 -4.65
C PRO A 10 -7.08 -9.50 -4.53
N HIS A 11 -7.11 -10.57 -3.76
CA HIS A 11 -5.97 -11.42 -3.41
C HIS A 11 -4.91 -10.77 -2.51
N THR A 12 -5.24 -9.69 -1.83
CA THR A 12 -4.40 -9.12 -0.77
C THR A 12 -4.20 -10.10 0.38
N ILE A 13 -2.98 -10.13 0.92
CA ILE A 13 -2.67 -10.84 2.17
C ILE A 13 -3.07 -9.94 3.34
N ALA A 14 -4.02 -10.40 4.17
CA ALA A 14 -4.60 -9.58 5.25
C ALA A 14 -3.55 -9.02 6.22
N THR A 15 -2.56 -9.82 6.61
CA THR A 15 -1.50 -9.39 7.54
C THR A 15 -0.65 -8.24 6.99
N SER A 16 -0.57 -8.08 5.67
CA SER A 16 0.14 -6.93 5.06
C SER A 16 -0.67 -5.62 5.08
N ILE A 17 -1.91 -5.68 5.57
CA ILE A 17 -2.73 -4.51 5.89
C ILE A 17 -2.79 -4.29 7.40
N THR A 18 -3.16 -5.34 8.15
CA THR A 18 -3.43 -5.22 9.58
C THR A 18 -2.17 -4.90 10.37
N LEU A 19 -1.05 -5.58 10.07
CA LEU A 19 0.19 -5.37 10.80
C LEU A 19 0.76 -3.95 10.66
N PRO A 20 0.89 -3.36 9.46
CA PRO A 20 1.29 -1.96 9.36
C PRO A 20 0.32 -1.00 10.07
N ALA A 21 -0.99 -1.24 9.98
CA ALA A 21 -1.97 -0.39 10.67
C ALA A 21 -1.81 -0.44 12.19
N GLU A 22 -1.62 -1.63 12.77
CA GLU A 22 -1.43 -1.82 14.20
C GLU A 22 -0.11 -1.21 14.68
N ILE A 23 0.99 -1.43 13.94
CA ILE A 23 2.31 -0.87 14.29
C ILE A 23 2.27 0.66 14.28
N LEU A 24 1.70 1.27 13.24
CA LEU A 24 1.60 2.72 13.14
C LEU A 24 0.70 3.30 14.24
N THR A 25 -0.39 2.62 14.58
CA THR A 25 -1.28 3.02 15.68
C THR A 25 -0.55 2.95 17.02
N ALA A 26 0.14 1.85 17.30
CA ALA A 26 0.91 1.69 18.52
C ALA A 26 2.03 2.74 18.64
N ALA A 27 2.75 3.00 17.54
CA ALA A 27 3.80 4.03 17.51
C ALA A 27 3.23 5.43 17.79
N CYS A 28 2.08 5.76 17.20
CA CYS A 28 1.42 7.04 17.47
C CYS A 28 0.99 7.18 18.94
N GLN A 29 0.45 6.13 19.54
CA GLN A 29 0.08 6.11 20.96
C GLN A 29 1.30 6.28 21.86
N GLN A 30 2.40 5.60 21.56
CA GLN A 30 3.65 5.67 22.32
C GLN A 30 4.23 7.10 22.31
N VAL A 31 4.26 7.75 21.14
CA VAL A 31 4.73 9.13 21.02
C VAL A 31 3.84 10.09 21.82
N THR A 32 2.53 9.89 21.78
CA THR A 32 1.58 10.73 22.53
C THR A 32 1.73 10.57 24.04
N ALA A 33 1.97 9.35 24.52
CA ALA A 33 2.16 9.07 25.94
C ALA A 33 3.48 9.59 26.49
N GLY A 34 4.54 9.66 25.67
CA GLY A 34 5.90 10.03 26.08
C GLY A 34 6.25 11.52 25.86
N SER A 35 5.37 12.34 25.32
CA SER A 35 5.66 13.74 25.00
C SER A 35 4.46 14.66 25.26
N SER A 36 4.75 15.97 25.41
CA SER A 36 3.71 17.01 25.45
C SER A 36 3.05 17.26 24.08
N VAL A 37 3.54 16.60 23.03
CA VAL A 37 3.01 16.75 21.66
C VAL A 37 1.98 15.66 21.40
N SER A 38 0.73 16.05 21.17
CA SER A 38 -0.32 15.12 20.73
C SER A 38 -0.08 14.73 19.27
N ALA A 39 0.53 13.57 19.04
CA ALA A 39 0.60 12.98 17.73
C ALA A 39 -0.81 12.51 17.31
N LYS A 40 -1.24 12.88 16.11
CA LYS A 40 -2.50 12.41 15.53
C LYS A 40 -2.22 11.64 14.26
N LEU A 41 -2.79 10.45 14.17
CA LEU A 41 -2.69 9.55 13.02
C LEU A 41 -4.11 9.24 12.52
N SER A 42 -4.32 9.37 11.23
CA SER A 42 -5.52 8.89 10.54
C SER A 42 -5.13 7.78 9.59
N ILE A 43 -5.65 6.58 9.81
CA ILE A 43 -5.45 5.44 8.91
C ILE A 43 -6.75 5.20 8.17
N GLN A 44 -6.67 5.22 6.85
CA GLN A 44 -7.78 4.95 5.94
C GLN A 44 -7.49 3.67 5.16
N ILE A 45 -8.43 2.74 5.19
CA ILE A 45 -8.39 1.53 4.36
C ILE A 45 -9.31 1.78 3.19
N VAL A 46 -8.78 1.67 1.98
CA VAL A 46 -9.57 1.77 0.75
C VAL A 46 -9.39 0.51 -0.08
N THR A 47 -10.40 0.19 -0.87
CA THR A 47 -10.32 -0.91 -1.84
C THR A 47 -10.38 -0.36 -3.25
N THR A 48 -9.77 -1.05 -4.19
CA THR A 48 -9.74 -0.62 -5.60
C THR A 48 -11.10 -0.67 -6.29
N THR A 49 -12.11 -1.23 -5.63
CA THR A 49 -13.47 -1.36 -6.14
C THR A 49 -14.47 -0.49 -5.38
N ASN A 50 -14.03 0.21 -4.34
CA ASN A 50 -14.87 0.93 -3.38
C ASN A 50 -15.93 0.02 -2.68
N GLN A 51 -15.78 -1.29 -2.79
CA GLN A 51 -16.64 -2.31 -2.19
C GLN A 51 -15.81 -3.21 -1.27
N PRO A 52 -16.42 -3.89 -0.30
CA PRO A 52 -15.73 -4.90 0.47
C PRO A 52 -15.13 -5.98 -0.43
N ILE A 53 -13.90 -6.38 -0.13
CA ILE A 53 -13.20 -7.47 -0.82
C ILE A 53 -12.82 -8.55 0.18
N SER A 54 -12.62 -9.78 -0.31
CA SER A 54 -12.05 -10.85 0.50
C SER A 54 -10.54 -10.89 0.34
N SER A 55 -9.82 -10.97 1.46
CA SER A 55 -8.41 -11.32 1.46
C SER A 55 -8.18 -12.75 1.00
N THR A 56 -6.94 -13.14 0.78
CA THR A 56 -6.57 -14.53 0.44
C THR A 56 -7.03 -15.55 1.49
N SER A 57 -7.08 -15.15 2.76
CA SER A 57 -7.53 -16.00 3.87
C SER A 57 -9.04 -15.99 4.09
N GLY A 58 -9.81 -15.33 3.24
CA GLY A 58 -11.26 -15.22 3.38
C GLY A 58 -11.74 -14.12 4.33
N LEU A 59 -10.83 -13.38 4.97
CA LEU A 59 -11.21 -12.27 5.81
C LEU A 59 -11.73 -11.11 4.96
N PRO A 60 -12.89 -10.54 5.30
CA PRO A 60 -13.41 -9.37 4.59
C PRO A 60 -12.59 -8.12 4.93
N ILE A 61 -12.28 -7.34 3.91
CA ILE A 61 -11.67 -6.02 4.03
C ILE A 61 -12.71 -5.02 3.59
N VAL A 62 -13.18 -4.22 4.54
CA VAL A 62 -14.21 -3.21 4.31
C VAL A 62 -13.51 -1.85 4.18
N PRO A 63 -13.74 -1.09 3.09
CA PRO A 63 -13.16 0.24 2.96
C PRO A 63 -13.78 1.20 3.97
N SER A 64 -12.96 2.08 4.54
CA SER A 64 -13.39 3.15 5.45
C SER A 64 -13.84 4.42 4.71
N CYS A 65 -13.41 4.57 3.46
CA CYS A 65 -13.79 5.64 2.53
C CYS A 65 -13.57 5.17 1.09
N GLN A 66 -13.99 5.97 0.12
CA GLN A 66 -13.72 5.69 -1.29
C GLN A 66 -12.29 6.08 -1.67
N LEU A 67 -11.76 5.48 -2.72
CA LEU A 67 -10.40 5.76 -3.20
C LEU A 67 -10.26 7.24 -3.66
N GLU A 68 -11.33 7.78 -4.21
CA GLU A 68 -11.43 9.15 -4.72
C GLU A 68 -11.49 10.20 -3.60
N ASP A 69 -11.86 9.80 -2.38
CA ASP A 69 -11.93 10.70 -1.22
C ASP A 69 -10.57 10.92 -0.54
N LEU A 70 -9.55 10.19 -0.97
CA LEU A 70 -8.21 10.32 -0.42
C LEU A 70 -7.61 11.69 -0.80
N THR A 71 -7.15 12.43 0.18
CA THR A 71 -6.50 13.73 0.00
C THR A 71 -5.35 13.93 0.97
N ASP A 72 -4.32 14.66 0.54
CA ASP A 72 -3.20 15.10 1.40
C ASP A 72 -2.57 13.96 2.20
N LEU A 73 -2.22 12.86 1.51
CA LEU A 73 -1.63 11.70 2.15
C LEU A 73 -0.14 11.91 2.45
N ASP A 74 0.27 11.52 3.66
CA ASP A 74 1.69 11.43 4.04
C ASP A 74 2.28 10.08 3.62
N LEU A 75 1.49 9.00 3.65
CA LEU A 75 1.95 7.65 3.36
C LEU A 75 0.87 6.83 2.67
N ILE A 76 1.24 6.13 1.63
CA ILE A 76 0.46 5.05 1.02
C ILE A 76 1.17 3.72 1.30
N ILE A 77 0.42 2.71 1.72
CA ILE A 77 0.90 1.35 1.88
C ILE A 77 0.19 0.44 0.88
N LEU A 78 0.99 -0.22 0.04
CA LEU A 78 0.55 -1.22 -0.92
C LEU A 78 0.81 -2.61 -0.32
N PRO A 79 -0.21 -3.36 0.05
CA PRO A 79 -0.06 -4.67 0.67
C PRO A 79 0.49 -5.71 -0.30
N SER A 80 0.97 -6.82 0.25
CA SER A 80 1.37 -7.97 -0.53
C SER A 80 0.15 -8.68 -1.14
N MET A 81 0.32 -9.24 -2.32
CA MET A 81 -0.69 -10.04 -3.00
C MET A 81 -0.26 -11.52 -3.10
N TRP A 82 -1.24 -12.41 -3.03
CA TRP A 82 -1.01 -13.83 -3.14
C TRP A 82 -1.02 -14.27 -4.60
N ARG A 83 0.12 -14.74 -5.10
CA ARG A 83 0.31 -15.25 -6.47
C ARG A 83 0.03 -14.22 -7.58
N ASN A 84 0.55 -14.48 -8.75
CA ASN A 84 0.31 -13.74 -10.00
C ASN A 84 0.31 -12.20 -9.89
N PRO A 85 1.35 -11.56 -9.30
CA PRO A 85 1.37 -10.12 -9.08
C PRO A 85 1.16 -9.32 -10.37
N ARG A 86 1.73 -9.76 -11.50
CA ARG A 86 1.55 -9.10 -12.80
C ARG A 86 0.09 -9.04 -13.25
N ARG A 87 -0.68 -10.12 -13.02
CA ARG A 87 -2.10 -10.16 -13.36
C ARG A 87 -2.90 -9.19 -12.49
N ILE A 88 -2.62 -9.17 -11.19
CA ILE A 88 -3.32 -8.29 -10.24
C ILE A 88 -3.04 -6.83 -10.57
N VAL A 89 -1.79 -6.45 -10.84
CA VAL A 89 -1.44 -5.10 -11.30
C VAL A 89 -2.19 -4.74 -12.58
N LYS A 90 -2.23 -5.64 -13.57
CA LYS A 90 -2.96 -5.39 -14.83
C LYS A 90 -4.46 -5.16 -14.60
N GLN A 91 -5.08 -5.91 -13.68
CA GLN A 91 -6.50 -5.75 -13.34
C GLN A 91 -6.78 -4.44 -12.59
N ASN A 92 -5.79 -3.90 -11.88
CA ASN A 92 -5.90 -2.68 -11.09
C ASN A 92 -5.03 -1.54 -11.67
N LYS A 93 -4.83 -1.51 -12.99
CA LYS A 93 -3.97 -0.52 -13.67
C LYS A 93 -4.37 0.93 -13.43
N HIS A 94 -5.63 1.18 -13.06
CA HIS A 94 -6.13 2.52 -12.70
C HIS A 94 -5.44 3.12 -11.46
N LEU A 95 -4.80 2.29 -10.61
CA LEU A 95 -3.97 2.78 -9.52
C LEU A 95 -2.65 3.42 -9.97
N LEU A 96 -2.12 3.06 -11.13
CA LEU A 96 -0.79 3.51 -11.55
C LEU A 96 -0.69 5.04 -11.69
N PRO A 97 -1.61 5.73 -12.37
CA PRO A 97 -1.60 7.18 -12.41
C PRO A 97 -1.81 7.82 -11.04
N LEU A 98 -2.63 7.21 -10.17
CA LEU A 98 -2.86 7.69 -8.81
C LEU A 98 -1.57 7.64 -7.97
N LEU A 99 -0.83 6.53 -8.03
CA LEU A 99 0.45 6.39 -7.32
C LEU A 99 1.48 7.42 -7.80
N ARG A 100 1.58 7.65 -9.10
CA ARG A 100 2.46 8.70 -9.65
C ARG A 100 2.06 10.08 -9.15
N HIS A 101 0.77 10.39 -9.16
CA HIS A 101 0.25 11.67 -8.69
C HIS A 101 0.63 11.93 -7.22
N TYR A 102 0.38 10.99 -6.32
CA TYR A 102 0.74 11.13 -4.91
C TYR A 102 2.25 11.22 -4.69
N GLN A 103 3.04 10.44 -5.42
CA GLN A 103 4.49 10.52 -5.34
C GLN A 103 5.01 11.92 -5.74
N GLN A 104 4.44 12.51 -6.79
CA GLN A 104 4.78 13.88 -7.23
C GLN A 104 4.40 14.95 -6.20
N GLN A 105 3.41 14.69 -5.37
CA GLN A 105 3.03 15.55 -4.25
C GLN A 105 3.88 15.34 -2.99
N GLY A 106 4.85 14.43 -3.02
CA GLY A 106 5.72 14.14 -1.89
C GLY A 106 5.19 13.09 -0.93
N THR A 107 4.09 12.41 -1.24
CA THR A 107 3.58 11.28 -0.45
C THR A 107 4.59 10.13 -0.50
N LEU A 108 4.95 9.59 0.66
CA LEU A 108 5.74 8.36 0.73
C LEU A 108 4.89 7.17 0.28
N ILE A 109 5.48 6.28 -0.52
CA ILE A 109 4.80 5.05 -0.92
C ILE A 109 5.62 3.85 -0.47
N CYS A 110 5.02 3.04 0.38
CA CYS A 110 5.62 1.81 0.91
C CYS A 110 4.91 0.60 0.29
N ALA A 111 5.67 -0.38 -0.16
CA ALA A 111 5.13 -1.63 -0.66
C ALA A 111 5.60 -2.81 0.18
N VAL A 112 4.68 -3.67 0.57
CA VAL A 112 4.96 -4.90 1.29
C VAL A 112 5.11 -6.05 0.28
N GLY A 113 6.26 -6.69 0.25
CA GLY A 113 6.53 -7.87 -0.58
C GLY A 113 6.15 -7.66 -2.06
N THR A 114 5.22 -8.45 -2.58
CA THR A 114 4.77 -8.37 -3.98
C THR A 114 4.01 -7.09 -4.33
N GLY A 115 3.62 -6.27 -3.36
CA GLY A 115 3.10 -4.92 -3.60
C GLY A 115 4.06 -4.05 -4.41
N ALA A 116 5.37 -4.32 -4.36
CA ALA A 116 6.39 -3.66 -5.17
C ALA A 116 6.13 -3.70 -6.69
N TYR A 117 5.36 -4.69 -7.17
CA TYR A 117 4.98 -4.76 -8.59
C TYR A 117 4.15 -3.56 -9.05
N PHE A 118 3.35 -2.95 -8.18
CA PHE A 118 2.66 -1.70 -8.49
C PHE A 118 3.63 -0.53 -8.67
N LEU A 119 4.67 -0.46 -7.83
CA LEU A 119 5.68 0.60 -7.92
C LEU A 119 6.49 0.46 -9.21
N GLY A 120 6.94 -0.76 -9.56
CA GLY A 120 7.62 -1.01 -10.82
C GLY A 120 6.74 -0.68 -12.03
N ALA A 121 5.49 -1.12 -12.05
CA ALA A 121 4.56 -0.84 -13.13
C ALA A 121 4.19 0.67 -13.25
N ALA A 122 4.27 1.41 -12.15
CA ALA A 122 4.09 2.86 -12.15
C ALA A 122 5.34 3.65 -12.57
N GLY A 123 6.50 2.98 -12.81
CA GLY A 123 7.78 3.65 -13.11
C GLY A 123 8.37 4.38 -11.90
N LEU A 124 7.99 4.00 -10.69
CA LEU A 124 8.44 4.66 -9.46
C LEU A 124 9.73 4.05 -8.90
N LEU A 125 10.22 2.98 -9.51
CA LEU A 125 11.45 2.28 -9.12
C LEU A 125 12.59 2.48 -10.12
N ASP A 126 12.38 3.22 -11.20
CA ASP A 126 13.40 3.47 -12.21
C ASP A 126 14.63 4.13 -11.55
N ASP A 127 15.82 3.60 -11.81
CA ASP A 127 17.10 4.01 -11.22
C ASP A 127 17.15 3.92 -9.68
N LYS A 128 16.33 3.08 -9.06
CA LYS A 128 16.30 2.91 -7.60
C LYS A 128 16.50 1.44 -7.21
N PRO A 129 17.23 1.18 -6.12
CA PRO A 129 17.31 -0.16 -5.57
C PRO A 129 15.92 -0.59 -5.06
N ALA A 130 15.49 -1.78 -5.45
CA ALA A 130 14.20 -2.31 -5.07
C ALA A 130 14.29 -3.79 -4.71
N THR A 131 13.35 -4.24 -3.91
CA THR A 131 13.19 -5.65 -3.54
C THR A 131 11.72 -6.04 -3.57
N THR A 132 11.48 -7.34 -3.55
CA THR A 132 10.13 -7.92 -3.49
C THR A 132 10.18 -9.23 -2.68
N HIS A 133 9.10 -9.98 -2.66
CA HIS A 133 9.10 -11.31 -2.06
C HIS A 133 10.12 -12.23 -2.76
N TRP A 134 10.95 -12.96 -2.01
CA TRP A 134 12.06 -13.77 -2.51
C TRP A 134 11.71 -14.70 -3.67
N PHE A 135 10.53 -15.31 -3.63
CA PHE A 135 10.04 -16.22 -4.70
C PHE A 135 9.92 -15.52 -6.06
N TYR A 136 9.75 -14.21 -6.06
CA TYR A 136 9.54 -13.41 -7.27
C TYR A 136 10.77 -12.60 -7.70
N PHE A 137 11.91 -12.70 -7.04
CA PHE A 137 13.10 -11.89 -7.36
C PHE A 137 13.48 -11.93 -8.82
N ALA A 138 13.68 -13.13 -9.39
CA ALA A 138 14.09 -13.28 -10.79
C ALA A 138 13.04 -12.73 -11.76
N ASN A 139 11.76 -12.98 -11.47
CA ASN A 139 10.66 -12.45 -12.30
C ASN A 139 10.55 -10.94 -12.20
N PHE A 140 10.71 -10.39 -10.99
CA PHE A 140 10.65 -8.96 -10.74
C PHE A 140 11.76 -8.21 -11.47
N ALA A 141 13.02 -8.63 -11.30
CA ALA A 141 14.17 -8.05 -11.98
C ALA A 141 14.07 -8.12 -13.52
N LYS A 142 13.52 -9.22 -14.05
CA LYS A 142 13.27 -9.33 -15.51
C LYS A 142 12.14 -8.41 -15.98
N THR A 143 11.13 -8.16 -15.14
CA THR A 143 9.96 -7.35 -15.51
C THR A 143 10.25 -5.85 -15.41
N PHE A 144 11.03 -5.46 -14.42
CA PHE A 144 11.41 -4.07 -14.13
C PHE A 144 12.94 -4.00 -14.03
N PRO A 145 13.64 -4.03 -15.16
CA PRO A 145 15.09 -3.83 -15.18
C PRO A 145 15.41 -2.41 -14.70
N ALA A 146 16.49 -2.29 -13.90
CA ALA A 146 17.02 -0.99 -13.46
C ALA A 146 17.74 -0.29 -14.61
#